data_b6230fbb4c4f4548e497352b015a5e2c
#
_entry.id   b6230fbb4c4f4548e497352b015a5e2c
#
_cell.length_a   1.000
_cell.length_b   1.000
_cell.length_c   1.000
_cell.angle_alpha   90.00
_cell.angle_beta   90.00
_cell.angle_gamma   90.00
#
_symmetry.space_group_name_H-M   'P 1'
#
loop_
_entity.id
_entity.type
_entity.pdbx_description
1 polymer ?
#
loop_
_entity_poly.entity_id
_entity_poly.type
_entity_poly.pdbx_seq_one_letter_code
_entity_poly.pdbx_strand_id
1 'polypeptide(L)'
;MKYLIVDTSSRTLLLSASNGKGDVSLSLKDLDRHGAILAVVIKQFLDLLEISPADLDFLGAGVGPGSLTGLRVGLSTIKGISLPYNIPVVPFNSFDPLAEGICFDDFVICRKGREGHFYWRTYLKKRPGETLFSSIVEIKEKLDKSIVVCSERNEELVDFQDYRTFLLEPSPVLMRKIVLEAFRSGKILSGLDLEPVYLQKSVAEINWDGRNSRKT
;
A
#
# COMPACT_ATOMS: atom_id res chain seq x y z
N MET A 1 -12.75 18.61 5.87
CA MET A 1 -12.04 17.61 6.66
C MET A 1 -10.55 17.81 6.46
N LYS A 2 -9.79 17.82 7.56
CA LYS A 2 -8.34 17.93 7.56
C LYS A 2 -7.74 16.52 7.68
N TYR A 3 -6.88 16.14 6.78
CA TYR A 3 -6.32 14.78 6.77
C TYR A 3 -4.89 14.75 6.22
N LEU A 4 -4.21 13.66 6.55
CA LEU A 4 -2.95 13.24 5.94
C LEU A 4 -3.03 11.75 5.61
N ILE A 5 -2.77 11.38 4.35
CA ILE A 5 -2.84 10.01 3.85
C ILE A 5 -1.49 9.65 3.23
N VAL A 6 -0.93 8.50 3.59
CA VAL A 6 0.40 8.05 3.16
C VAL A 6 0.37 6.59 2.73
N ASP A 7 1.02 6.27 1.62
CA ASP A 7 1.40 4.91 1.25
C ASP A 7 2.88 4.84 0.85
N THR A 8 3.61 3.97 1.50
CA THR A 8 5.03 3.70 1.30
C THR A 8 5.30 2.23 0.95
N SER A 9 4.25 1.50 0.55
CA SER A 9 4.30 0.05 0.33
C SER A 9 5.07 -0.36 -0.93
N SER A 10 5.18 0.54 -1.92
CA SER A 10 5.91 0.32 -3.17
C SER A 10 7.11 1.27 -3.30
N ARG A 11 7.79 1.27 -4.44
CA ARG A 11 8.84 2.25 -4.75
C ARG A 11 8.28 3.65 -5.07
N THR A 12 6.97 3.76 -5.18
CA THR A 12 6.28 5.05 -5.32
C THR A 12 5.75 5.49 -3.96
N LEU A 13 6.22 6.63 -3.47
CA LEU A 13 5.62 7.30 -2.32
C LEU A 13 4.36 8.02 -2.77
N LEU A 14 3.23 7.67 -2.19
CA LEU A 14 1.98 8.42 -2.36
C LEU A 14 1.67 9.19 -1.08
N LEU A 15 1.35 10.47 -1.23
CA LEU A 15 0.94 11.34 -0.15
C LEU A 15 -0.21 12.25 -0.60
N SER A 16 -1.20 12.44 0.26
CA SER A 16 -2.27 13.42 0.09
C SER A 16 -2.62 14.04 1.42
N ALA A 17 -2.78 15.36 1.45
CA ALA A 17 -3.19 16.09 2.65
C ALA A 17 -4.19 17.19 2.30
N SER A 18 -5.00 17.59 3.30
CA SER A 18 -5.98 18.68 3.15
C SER A 18 -6.16 19.44 4.45
N ASN A 19 -6.42 20.74 4.32
CA ASN A 19 -6.89 21.60 5.42
C ASN A 19 -8.41 21.80 5.42
N GLY A 20 -9.15 21.05 4.58
CA GLY A 20 -10.60 21.17 4.42
C GLY A 20 -11.05 22.22 3.41
N LYS A 21 -10.13 23.10 2.95
CA LYS A 21 -10.38 24.10 1.89
C LYS A 21 -9.57 23.83 0.64
N GLY A 22 -8.34 23.33 0.80
CA GLY A 22 -7.44 22.94 -0.28
C GLY A 22 -6.83 21.58 -0.03
N ASP A 23 -6.39 20.93 -1.09
CA ASP A 23 -5.73 19.64 -1.09
C ASP A 23 -4.36 19.76 -1.75
N VAL A 24 -3.38 19.03 -1.21
CA VAL A 24 -2.09 18.79 -1.86
C VAL A 24 -1.87 17.28 -2.00
N SER A 25 -1.28 16.89 -3.12
CA SER A 25 -1.02 15.48 -3.39
C SER A 25 0.32 15.31 -4.08
N LEU A 26 1.01 14.21 -3.80
CA LEU A 26 2.32 13.89 -4.33
C LEU A 26 2.42 12.42 -4.69
N SER A 27 3.01 12.15 -5.85
CA SER A 27 3.48 10.84 -6.27
C SER A 27 4.97 10.96 -6.62
N LEU A 28 5.84 10.37 -5.81
CA LEU A 28 7.28 10.29 -6.09
C LEU A 28 7.64 8.85 -6.44
N LYS A 29 8.04 8.64 -7.69
CA LYS A 29 8.38 7.33 -8.23
C LYS A 29 9.86 6.99 -7.99
N ASP A 30 10.14 5.69 -8.00
CA ASP A 30 11.50 5.11 -7.97
C ASP A 30 12.36 5.55 -6.79
N LEU A 31 11.73 5.75 -5.65
CA LEU A 31 12.43 6.06 -4.41
C LEU A 31 12.97 4.80 -3.73
N ASP A 32 14.27 4.75 -3.53
CA ASP A 32 14.92 3.67 -2.79
C ASP A 32 14.85 3.85 -1.26
N ARG A 33 14.64 5.08 -0.78
CA ARG A 33 14.69 5.44 0.66
C ARG A 33 13.57 6.40 1.07
N HIS A 34 12.37 5.90 1.23
CA HIS A 34 11.24 6.70 1.74
C HIS A 34 11.52 7.36 3.09
N GLY A 35 12.24 6.66 3.99
CA GLY A 35 12.53 7.16 5.33
C GLY A 35 13.32 8.48 5.37
N ALA A 36 14.14 8.75 4.36
CA ALA A 36 14.95 9.96 4.32
C ALA A 36 14.12 11.23 4.02
N ILE A 37 13.01 11.09 3.33
CA ILE A 37 12.24 12.23 2.81
C ILE A 37 10.83 12.34 3.38
N LEU A 38 10.24 11.26 3.88
CA LEU A 38 8.81 11.21 4.27
C LEU A 38 8.46 12.30 5.29
N ALA A 39 9.22 12.40 6.38
CA ALA A 39 8.97 13.39 7.42
C ALA A 39 9.13 14.84 6.91
N VAL A 40 10.10 15.07 6.03
CA VAL A 40 10.33 16.38 5.41
C VAL A 40 9.15 16.77 4.53
N VAL A 41 8.69 15.86 3.66
CA VAL A 41 7.56 16.10 2.76
C VAL A 41 6.28 16.32 3.55
N ILE A 42 6.02 15.51 4.59
CA ILE A 42 4.85 15.71 5.46
C ILE A 42 4.89 17.11 6.08
N LYS A 43 6.03 17.51 6.64
CA LYS A 43 6.17 18.83 7.22
C LYS A 43 5.88 19.94 6.20
N GLN A 44 6.45 19.85 5.01
CA GLN A 44 6.21 20.83 3.94
C GLN A 44 4.73 20.92 3.54
N PHE A 45 4.01 19.79 3.51
CA PHE A 45 2.58 19.75 3.19
C PHE A 45 1.73 20.42 4.27
N LEU A 46 2.03 20.12 5.55
CA LEU A 46 1.35 20.72 6.67
C LEU A 46 1.62 22.24 6.74
N ASP A 47 2.86 22.67 6.52
CA ASP A 47 3.24 24.09 6.45
C ASP A 47 2.51 24.79 5.30
N LEU A 48 2.46 24.20 4.09
CA LEU A 48 1.77 24.75 2.93
C LEU A 48 0.25 24.88 3.16
N LEU A 49 -0.33 23.96 3.89
CA LEU A 49 -1.76 23.96 4.22
C LEU A 49 -2.08 24.77 5.48
N GLU A 50 -1.07 25.35 6.14
CA GLU A 50 -1.21 26.15 7.36
C GLU A 50 -1.94 25.37 8.49
N ILE A 51 -1.62 24.09 8.66
CA ILE A 51 -2.15 23.22 9.70
C ILE A 51 -1.06 22.53 10.47
N SER A 52 -1.34 22.21 11.74
CA SER A 52 -0.49 21.37 12.58
C SER A 52 -1.01 19.92 12.63
N PRO A 53 -0.19 18.94 13.06
CA PRO A 53 -0.69 17.58 13.27
C PRO A 53 -1.92 17.51 14.19
N ALA A 54 -2.01 18.36 15.21
CA ALA A 54 -3.14 18.41 16.14
C ALA A 54 -4.48 18.83 15.48
N ASP A 55 -4.41 19.45 14.31
CA ASP A 55 -5.59 19.91 13.57
C ASP A 55 -6.24 18.82 12.70
N LEU A 56 -5.58 17.66 12.55
CA LEU A 56 -6.03 16.59 11.65
C LEU A 56 -7.24 15.84 12.22
N ASP A 57 -8.27 15.69 11.43
CA ASP A 57 -9.47 14.91 11.77
C ASP A 57 -9.18 13.40 11.72
N PHE A 58 -8.31 12.97 10.79
CA PHE A 58 -7.87 11.57 10.65
C PHE A 58 -6.58 11.46 9.85
N LEU A 59 -5.97 10.29 9.94
CA LEU A 59 -4.82 9.85 9.14
C LEU A 59 -5.23 8.66 8.27
N GLY A 60 -4.63 8.54 7.08
CA GLY A 60 -4.76 7.35 6.23
C GLY A 60 -3.41 6.64 6.10
N ALA A 61 -3.41 5.32 6.17
CA ALA A 61 -2.19 4.52 6.10
C ALA A 61 -2.34 3.30 5.19
N GLY A 62 -1.49 3.20 4.16
CA GLY A 62 -1.34 1.98 3.38
C GLY A 62 -0.66 0.89 4.22
N VAL A 63 -1.40 -0.19 4.49
CA VAL A 63 -0.91 -1.30 5.33
C VAL A 63 -0.25 -2.42 4.52
N GLY A 64 -0.10 -2.24 3.23
CA GLY A 64 0.45 -3.23 2.31
C GLY A 64 -0.65 -3.94 1.48
N PRO A 65 -0.26 -4.92 0.69
CA PRO A 65 1.03 -5.60 0.68
C PRO A 65 2.16 -4.78 0.03
N GLY A 66 3.41 -5.09 0.38
CA GLY A 66 4.57 -4.44 -0.25
C GLY A 66 5.87 -4.54 0.52
N SER A 67 6.75 -3.56 0.28
CA SER A 67 8.07 -3.46 0.90
C SER A 67 7.98 -3.40 2.43
N LEU A 68 8.56 -4.37 3.13
CA LEU A 68 8.59 -4.40 4.59
C LEU A 68 9.24 -3.15 5.19
N THR A 69 10.33 -2.68 4.58
CA THR A 69 11.03 -1.46 5.02
C THR A 69 10.15 -0.24 4.79
N GLY A 70 9.56 -0.12 3.61
CA GLY A 70 8.66 0.99 3.29
C GLY A 70 7.47 1.04 4.24
N LEU A 71 6.78 -0.09 4.43
CA LEU A 71 5.63 -0.20 5.34
C LEU A 71 5.99 0.22 6.77
N ARG A 72 7.12 -0.28 7.31
CA ARG A 72 7.57 0.10 8.65
C ARG A 72 7.80 1.60 8.78
N VAL A 73 8.43 2.22 7.79
CA VAL A 73 8.67 3.67 7.76
C VAL A 73 7.33 4.43 7.76
N GLY A 74 6.43 4.11 6.82
CA GLY A 74 5.14 4.78 6.72
C GLY A 74 4.29 4.64 7.97
N LEU A 75 4.10 3.39 8.43
CA LEU A 75 3.25 3.09 9.58
C LEU A 75 3.82 3.67 10.88
N SER A 76 5.14 3.60 11.11
CA SER A 76 5.76 4.23 12.28
C SER A 76 5.61 5.75 12.26
N THR A 77 5.71 6.38 11.08
CA THR A 77 5.47 7.82 10.95
C THR A 77 4.02 8.17 11.28
N ILE A 78 3.05 7.43 10.73
CA ILE A 78 1.62 7.64 11.01
C ILE A 78 1.30 7.39 12.50
N LYS A 79 1.84 6.32 13.11
CA LYS A 79 1.72 6.09 14.57
C LYS A 79 2.27 7.26 15.37
N GLY A 80 3.46 7.74 15.00
CA GLY A 80 4.11 8.88 15.68
C GLY A 80 3.31 10.18 15.63
N ILE A 81 2.54 10.40 14.55
CA ILE A 81 1.64 11.55 14.41
C ILE A 81 0.31 11.31 15.15
N SER A 82 -0.25 10.09 15.06
CA SER A 82 -1.54 9.73 15.64
C SER A 82 -1.54 9.77 17.16
N LEU A 83 -0.55 9.12 17.78
CA LEU A 83 -0.55 8.82 19.21
C LEU A 83 -0.59 10.05 20.13
N PRO A 84 0.21 11.12 19.90
CA PRO A 84 0.21 12.30 20.78
C PRO A 84 -1.14 13.03 20.84
N TYR A 85 -1.95 12.91 19.79
CA TYR A 85 -3.21 13.66 19.63
C TYR A 85 -4.44 12.75 19.55
N ASN A 86 -4.27 11.42 19.71
CA ASN A 86 -5.34 10.42 19.56
C ASN A 86 -6.09 10.53 18.23
N ILE A 87 -5.38 10.83 17.13
CA ILE A 87 -5.97 10.99 15.82
C ILE A 87 -6.35 9.60 15.27
N PRO A 88 -7.61 9.36 14.84
CA PRO A 88 -8.01 8.09 14.27
C PRO A 88 -7.28 7.80 12.95
N VAL A 89 -7.02 6.53 12.69
CA VAL A 89 -6.33 6.08 11.49
C VAL A 89 -7.25 5.22 10.64
N VAL A 90 -7.27 5.48 9.33
CA VAL A 90 -7.95 4.67 8.31
C VAL A 90 -6.91 3.77 7.66
N PRO A 91 -6.84 2.48 7.97
CA PRO A 91 -5.98 1.55 7.25
C PRO A 91 -6.61 1.20 5.91
N PHE A 92 -5.79 1.04 4.86
CA PHE A 92 -6.26 0.57 3.56
C PHE A 92 -5.26 -0.39 2.91
N ASN A 93 -5.78 -1.35 2.13
CA ASN A 93 -4.93 -2.23 1.34
C ASN A 93 -4.29 -1.42 0.20
N SER A 94 -2.97 -1.53 0.03
CA SER A 94 -2.21 -0.74 -0.95
C SER A 94 -2.50 -1.09 -2.41
N PHE A 95 -3.26 -2.16 -2.67
CA PHE A 95 -3.77 -2.48 -4.00
C PHE A 95 -5.11 -1.79 -4.31
N ASP A 96 -5.87 -1.37 -3.29
CA ASP A 96 -7.19 -0.77 -3.51
C ASP A 96 -7.13 0.54 -4.33
N PRO A 97 -6.18 1.49 -4.09
CA PRO A 97 -6.02 2.67 -4.94
C PRO A 97 -5.69 2.34 -6.39
N LEU A 98 -4.93 1.27 -6.62
CA LEU A 98 -4.58 0.82 -7.96
C LEU A 98 -5.80 0.22 -8.67
N ALA A 99 -6.57 -0.61 -7.96
CA ALA A 99 -7.79 -1.24 -8.48
C ALA A 99 -8.85 -0.22 -8.89
N GLU A 100 -8.96 0.89 -8.16
CA GLU A 100 -9.91 1.96 -8.45
C GLU A 100 -9.69 2.61 -9.82
N GLY A 101 -8.45 2.60 -10.32
CA GLY A 101 -8.08 3.14 -11.64
C GLY A 101 -8.31 2.17 -12.80
N ILE A 102 -8.72 0.92 -12.55
CA ILE A 102 -8.81 -0.13 -13.58
C ILE A 102 -10.22 -0.19 -14.18
N CYS A 103 -10.29 -0.20 -15.53
CA CYS A 103 -11.56 -0.29 -16.26
C CYS A 103 -12.03 -1.72 -16.51
N PHE A 104 -11.20 -2.74 -16.29
CA PHE A 104 -11.58 -4.15 -16.47
C PHE A 104 -12.42 -4.65 -15.29
N ASP A 105 -13.34 -5.59 -15.55
CA ASP A 105 -14.14 -6.21 -14.50
C ASP A 105 -13.38 -7.31 -13.76
N ASP A 106 -12.64 -8.13 -14.53
CA ASP A 106 -11.85 -9.25 -14.00
C ASP A 106 -10.36 -9.00 -14.28
N PHE A 107 -9.59 -8.85 -13.21
CA PHE A 107 -8.16 -8.62 -13.27
C PHE A 107 -7.45 -9.11 -12.00
N VAL A 108 -6.14 -9.19 -12.07
CA VAL A 108 -5.27 -9.44 -10.92
C VAL A 108 -4.23 -8.33 -10.82
N ILE A 109 -3.98 -7.86 -9.62
CA ILE A 109 -2.85 -6.97 -9.34
C ILE A 109 -1.74 -7.82 -8.73
N CYS A 110 -0.55 -7.71 -9.32
CA CYS A 110 0.66 -8.36 -8.84
C CYS A 110 1.72 -7.32 -8.49
N ARG A 111 2.48 -7.57 -7.44
CA ARG A 111 3.66 -6.80 -7.04
C ARG A 111 4.76 -7.76 -6.62
N LYS A 112 5.94 -7.61 -7.21
CA LYS A 112 7.07 -8.49 -6.92
C LYS A 112 7.50 -8.36 -5.47
N GLY A 113 7.60 -9.51 -4.81
CA GLY A 113 8.21 -9.67 -3.52
C GLY A 113 9.68 -10.11 -3.66
N ARG A 114 10.13 -11.01 -2.82
CA ARG A 114 11.49 -11.57 -2.88
C ARG A 114 11.49 -12.96 -3.54
N GLU A 115 12.65 -13.37 -4.07
CA GLU A 115 12.94 -14.75 -4.50
C GLU A 115 11.92 -15.32 -5.50
N GLY A 116 11.46 -14.52 -6.47
CA GLY A 116 10.50 -14.97 -7.48
C GLY A 116 9.07 -15.12 -7.00
N HIS A 117 8.76 -14.64 -5.80
CA HIS A 117 7.42 -14.59 -5.25
C HIS A 117 6.78 -13.22 -5.49
N PHE A 118 5.46 -13.21 -5.56
CA PHE A 118 4.65 -12.02 -5.75
C PHE A 118 3.59 -11.91 -4.67
N TYR A 119 3.32 -10.70 -4.22
CA TYR A 119 2.04 -10.33 -3.65
C TYR A 119 1.04 -10.21 -4.79
N TRP A 120 -0.14 -10.79 -4.63
CA TRP A 120 -1.16 -10.70 -5.65
C TRP A 120 -2.57 -10.75 -5.07
N ARG A 121 -3.52 -10.16 -5.79
CA ARG A 121 -4.92 -10.13 -5.41
C ARG A 121 -5.79 -10.13 -6.68
N THR A 122 -6.74 -11.04 -6.74
CA THR A 122 -7.74 -11.07 -7.81
C THR A 122 -8.87 -10.09 -7.52
N TYR A 123 -9.42 -9.56 -8.58
CA TYR A 123 -10.63 -8.76 -8.56
C TYR A 123 -11.56 -9.38 -9.60
N LEU A 124 -12.72 -9.89 -9.16
CA LEU A 124 -13.74 -10.48 -10.01
C LEU A 124 -15.00 -9.62 -9.95
N LYS A 125 -15.45 -9.13 -11.10
CA LYS A 125 -16.48 -8.09 -11.20
C LYS A 125 -16.15 -6.90 -10.28
N LYS A 126 -14.89 -6.49 -10.30
CA LYS A 126 -14.30 -5.44 -9.44
C LYS A 126 -14.37 -5.72 -7.92
N ARG A 127 -14.77 -6.89 -7.51
CA ARG A 127 -14.79 -7.28 -6.09
C ARG A 127 -13.43 -7.88 -5.71
N PRO A 128 -12.78 -7.34 -4.67
CA PRO A 128 -11.50 -7.84 -4.22
C PRO A 128 -11.61 -9.22 -3.57
N GLY A 129 -10.73 -10.13 -3.98
CA GLY A 129 -10.46 -11.39 -3.29
C GLY A 129 -9.47 -11.21 -2.13
N GLU A 130 -8.95 -12.31 -1.64
CA GLU A 130 -7.89 -12.32 -0.65
C GLU A 130 -6.56 -11.87 -1.26
N THR A 131 -5.74 -11.18 -0.45
CA THR A 131 -4.37 -10.84 -0.85
C THR A 131 -3.46 -11.99 -0.46
N LEU A 132 -2.71 -12.53 -1.43
CA LEU A 132 -1.88 -13.70 -1.27
C LEU A 132 -0.40 -13.38 -1.57
N PHE A 133 0.48 -14.28 -1.13
CA PHE A 133 1.91 -14.27 -1.46
C PHE A 133 2.31 -15.65 -1.94
N SER A 134 2.69 -15.78 -3.21
CA SER A 134 2.95 -17.07 -3.86
C SER A 134 4.08 -16.95 -4.90
N SER A 135 4.66 -18.09 -5.27
CA SER A 135 5.57 -18.18 -6.41
C SER A 135 4.83 -17.90 -7.72
N ILE A 136 5.57 -17.47 -8.75
CA ILE A 136 5.00 -17.24 -10.09
C ILE A 136 4.33 -18.50 -10.66
N VAL A 137 4.86 -19.69 -10.36
CA VAL A 137 4.31 -20.97 -10.82
C VAL A 137 2.92 -21.21 -10.22
N GLU A 138 2.80 -21.07 -8.89
CA GLU A 138 1.52 -21.23 -8.18
C GLU A 138 0.47 -20.21 -8.63
N ILE A 139 0.90 -18.98 -8.94
CA ILE A 139 0.00 -17.94 -9.46
C ILE A 139 -0.54 -18.36 -10.83
N LYS A 140 0.34 -18.79 -11.74
CA LYS A 140 -0.05 -19.21 -13.10
C LYS A 140 -0.94 -20.46 -13.12
N GLU A 141 -0.81 -21.35 -12.15
CA GLU A 141 -1.70 -22.51 -11.97
C GLU A 141 -3.12 -22.12 -11.55
N LYS A 142 -3.25 -20.99 -10.82
CA LYS A 142 -4.55 -20.53 -10.28
C LYS A 142 -5.26 -19.53 -11.18
N LEU A 143 -4.54 -18.83 -12.07
CA LEU A 143 -5.12 -17.79 -12.90
C LEU A 143 -5.63 -18.34 -14.23
N ASP A 144 -6.87 -17.96 -14.58
CA ASP A 144 -7.38 -18.15 -15.93
C ASP A 144 -6.61 -17.28 -16.94
N LYS A 145 -6.36 -17.81 -18.15
CA LYS A 145 -5.61 -17.11 -19.20
C LYS A 145 -6.33 -15.87 -19.74
N SER A 146 -7.61 -15.74 -19.55
CA SER A 146 -8.39 -14.56 -19.96
C SER A 146 -8.24 -13.37 -19.01
N ILE A 147 -7.72 -13.58 -17.79
CA ILE A 147 -7.57 -12.51 -16.79
C ILE A 147 -6.48 -11.52 -17.20
N VAL A 148 -6.70 -10.24 -16.91
CA VAL A 148 -5.69 -9.19 -17.15
C VAL A 148 -4.77 -9.10 -15.92
N VAL A 149 -3.46 -9.25 -16.15
CA VAL A 149 -2.45 -9.10 -15.10
C VAL A 149 -1.95 -7.65 -15.07
N CYS A 150 -2.10 -7.02 -13.92
CA CYS A 150 -1.76 -5.62 -13.70
C CYS A 150 -0.60 -5.48 -12.72
N SER A 151 0.31 -4.55 -12.97
CA SER A 151 1.37 -4.17 -12.04
C SER A 151 1.78 -2.71 -12.23
N GLU A 152 2.43 -2.14 -11.23
CA GLU A 152 3.01 -0.79 -11.26
C GLU A 152 4.34 -0.72 -12.02
N ARG A 153 4.93 -1.85 -12.41
CA ARG A 153 6.27 -1.93 -12.99
C ARG A 153 6.33 -2.91 -14.16
N ASN A 154 6.91 -2.46 -15.26
CA ASN A 154 7.06 -3.31 -16.46
C ASN A 154 7.88 -4.58 -16.20
N GLU A 155 8.95 -4.50 -15.40
CA GLU A 155 9.79 -5.65 -15.06
C GLU A 155 9.04 -6.73 -14.28
N GLU A 156 7.95 -6.39 -13.60
CA GLU A 156 7.09 -7.35 -12.90
C GLU A 156 6.14 -8.06 -13.86
N LEU A 157 5.79 -7.43 -14.98
CA LEU A 157 4.93 -8.00 -16.03
C LEU A 157 5.68 -8.95 -16.97
N VAL A 158 7.00 -8.90 -17.01
CA VAL A 158 7.83 -9.81 -17.83
C VAL A 158 7.57 -11.28 -17.50
N ASP A 159 7.32 -11.59 -16.23
CA ASP A 159 7.02 -12.95 -15.77
C ASP A 159 5.63 -13.45 -16.23
N PHE A 160 4.77 -12.56 -16.78
CA PHE A 160 3.38 -12.83 -17.20
C PHE A 160 3.15 -12.63 -18.72
N GLN A 161 4.18 -12.80 -19.56
CA GLN A 161 4.10 -12.56 -21.03
C GLN A 161 3.02 -13.39 -21.75
N ASP A 162 2.59 -14.50 -21.17
CA ASP A 162 1.53 -15.38 -21.68
C ASP A 162 0.11 -14.93 -21.26
N TYR A 163 0.00 -13.78 -20.58
CA TYR A 163 -1.25 -13.12 -20.22
C TYR A 163 -1.38 -11.76 -20.92
N ARG A 164 -2.59 -11.24 -20.96
CA ARG A 164 -2.79 -9.82 -21.24
C ARG A 164 -2.31 -9.01 -20.04
N THR A 165 -1.38 -8.09 -20.26
CA THR A 165 -0.79 -7.29 -19.18
C THR A 165 -1.20 -5.83 -19.28
N PHE A 166 -1.23 -5.15 -18.13
CA PHE A 166 -1.56 -3.73 -18.03
C PHE A 166 -0.68 -3.05 -16.98
N LEU A 167 0.00 -1.96 -17.36
CA LEU A 167 0.82 -1.17 -16.45
C LEU A 167 -0.06 -0.16 -15.70
N LEU A 168 0.05 -0.16 -14.37
CA LEU A 168 -0.70 0.72 -13.50
C LEU A 168 0.07 2.00 -13.18
N GLU A 169 -0.66 3.09 -13.04
CA GLU A 169 -0.15 4.37 -12.56
C GLU A 169 -0.70 4.64 -11.15
N PRO A 170 0.14 4.56 -10.10
CA PRO A 170 -0.29 4.88 -8.74
C PRO A 170 -0.77 6.33 -8.62
N SER A 171 -1.97 6.53 -8.10
CA SER A 171 -2.60 7.84 -8.01
C SER A 171 -2.94 8.24 -6.57
N PRO A 172 -2.35 9.33 -6.04
CA PRO A 172 -2.71 9.84 -4.72
C PRO A 172 -4.15 10.35 -4.66
N VAL A 173 -4.74 10.73 -5.81
CA VAL A 173 -6.14 11.16 -5.90
C VAL A 173 -7.08 9.97 -5.71
N LEU A 174 -6.79 8.83 -6.35
CA LEU A 174 -7.58 7.60 -6.15
C LEU A 174 -7.40 7.05 -4.73
N MET A 175 -6.18 7.09 -4.19
CA MET A 175 -5.90 6.76 -2.79
C MET A 175 -6.75 7.61 -1.85
N ARG A 176 -6.79 8.93 -2.05
CA ARG A 176 -7.63 9.85 -1.27
C ARG A 176 -9.11 9.46 -1.33
N LYS A 177 -9.63 9.15 -2.53
CA LYS A 177 -11.03 8.77 -2.73
C LYS A 177 -11.42 7.61 -1.84
N ILE A 178 -10.71 6.48 -1.93
CA ILE A 178 -11.03 5.28 -1.16
C ILE A 178 -10.90 5.48 0.35
N VAL A 179 -9.89 6.25 0.79
CA VAL A 179 -9.68 6.52 2.21
C VAL A 179 -10.78 7.40 2.78
N LEU A 180 -11.23 8.42 2.04
CA LEU A 180 -12.37 9.26 2.45
C LEU A 180 -13.67 8.46 2.54
N GLU A 181 -13.92 7.52 1.62
CA GLU A 181 -15.08 6.63 1.66
C GLU A 181 -15.00 5.69 2.88
N ALA A 182 -13.81 5.11 3.15
CA ALA A 182 -13.57 4.27 4.31
C ALA A 182 -13.77 5.03 5.63
N PHE A 183 -13.27 6.26 5.74
CA PHE A 183 -13.48 7.12 6.91
C PHE A 183 -14.97 7.38 7.15
N ARG A 184 -15.72 7.78 6.11
CA ARG A 184 -17.17 8.03 6.21
C ARG A 184 -17.97 6.80 6.60
N SER A 185 -17.51 5.60 6.25
CA SER A 185 -18.12 4.32 6.65
C SER A 185 -17.70 3.84 8.05
N GLY A 186 -16.91 4.63 8.78
CA GLY A 186 -16.46 4.30 10.14
C GLY A 186 -15.34 3.26 10.21
N LYS A 187 -14.64 2.98 9.12
CA LYS A 187 -13.47 2.08 9.09
C LYS A 187 -12.25 2.78 9.66
N ILE A 188 -12.23 2.95 10.95
CA ILE A 188 -11.14 3.61 11.69
C ILE A 188 -10.60 2.70 12.79
N LEU A 189 -9.35 2.93 13.17
CA LEU A 189 -8.71 2.28 14.32
C LEU A 189 -7.84 3.30 15.10
N SER A 190 -7.39 2.89 16.27
CA SER A 190 -6.37 3.62 17.02
C SER A 190 -5.00 3.47 16.34
N GLY A 191 -4.15 4.50 16.45
CA GLY A 191 -2.76 4.37 16.01
C GLY A 191 -2.01 3.23 16.70
N LEU A 192 -2.41 2.80 17.90
CA LEU A 192 -1.84 1.63 18.58
C LEU A 192 -2.11 0.33 17.81
N ASP A 193 -3.31 0.20 17.24
CA ASP A 193 -3.77 -1.02 16.55
C ASP A 193 -3.36 -1.06 15.07
N LEU A 194 -2.68 -0.01 14.58
CA LEU A 194 -2.22 0.06 13.20
C LEU A 194 -1.07 -0.93 12.97
N GLU A 195 -1.31 -2.00 12.24
CA GLU A 195 -0.30 -3.01 11.93
C GLU A 195 -0.19 -3.26 10.41
N PRO A 196 1.02 -3.59 9.91
CA PRO A 196 1.19 -3.98 8.51
C PRO A 196 0.60 -5.36 8.25
N VAL A 197 0.09 -5.57 7.04
CA VAL A 197 -0.31 -6.90 6.58
C VAL A 197 0.92 -7.67 6.13
N TYR A 198 1.47 -8.51 7.03
CA TYR A 198 2.58 -9.38 6.72
C TYR A 198 2.10 -10.68 6.11
N LEU A 199 2.29 -10.86 4.80
CA LEU A 199 1.94 -12.09 4.08
C LEU A 199 3.14 -13.03 3.90
N GLN A 200 4.33 -12.59 4.27
CA GLN A 200 5.55 -13.39 4.21
C GLN A 200 6.26 -13.39 5.57
N LYS A 201 6.87 -14.51 5.91
CA LYS A 201 7.74 -14.60 7.08
C LYS A 201 8.94 -13.67 6.93
N SER A 202 9.39 -13.07 8.01
CA SER A 202 10.63 -12.30 8.01
C SER A 202 11.84 -13.20 7.70
N VAL A 203 12.95 -12.62 7.23
CA VAL A 203 14.19 -13.37 7.01
C VAL A 203 14.67 -14.05 8.30
N ALA A 204 14.46 -13.41 9.45
CA ALA A 204 14.79 -13.97 10.75
C ALA A 204 13.98 -15.23 11.07
N GLU A 205 12.68 -15.23 10.84
CA GLU A 205 11.79 -16.39 11.03
C GLU A 205 12.15 -17.54 10.08
N ILE A 206 12.47 -17.25 8.81
CA ILE A 206 12.87 -18.29 7.85
C ILE A 206 14.21 -18.92 8.26
N ASN A 207 15.18 -18.08 8.67
CA ASN A 207 16.46 -18.60 9.15
C ASN A 207 16.34 -19.40 10.45
N TRP A 208 15.39 -19.03 11.30
CA TRP A 208 15.07 -19.79 12.51
C TRP A 208 14.47 -21.15 12.19
N ASP A 209 13.46 -21.19 11.32
CA ASP A 209 12.83 -22.43 10.86
C ASP A 209 13.85 -23.37 10.18
N GLY A 210 14.71 -22.82 9.31
CA GLY A 210 15.75 -23.59 8.62
C GLY A 210 16.86 -24.14 9.55
N ARG A 211 17.12 -23.50 10.71
CA ARG A 211 18.05 -24.04 11.73
C ARG A 211 17.41 -25.15 12.54
N ASN A 212 16.12 -25.08 12.82
CA ASN A 212 15.42 -26.08 13.60
C ASN A 212 15.10 -27.34 12.78
N SER A 213 14.82 -27.20 11.47
CA SER A 213 14.63 -28.35 10.56
C SER A 213 15.90 -29.21 10.33
N ARG A 214 17.08 -28.66 10.62
CA ARG A 214 18.37 -29.41 10.52
C ARG A 214 18.77 -30.13 11.81
N LYS A 215 17.97 -29.97 12.87
CA LYS A 215 18.24 -30.61 14.19
C LYS A 215 17.33 -31.81 14.49
N THR A 216 16.40 -32.11 13.59
CA THR A 216 15.57 -33.31 13.55
C THR A 216 16.05 -34.26 12.45
#